data_d269e3e119785e45b0ede63c946a7c05
#
_entry.id   d269e3e119785e45b0ede63c946a7c05
#
_cell.length_a   1.000
_cell.length_b   1.000
_cell.length_c   1.000
_cell.angle_alpha   90.00
_cell.angle_beta   90.00
_cell.angle_gamma   90.00
#
_symmetry.space_group_name_H-M   'P 1'
#
loop_
_entity.id
_entity.type
_entity.pdbx_description
1 polymer ?
#
loop_
_entity_poly.entity_id
_entity_poly.type
_entity_poly.pdbx_seq_one_letter_code
_entity_poly.pdbx_strand_id
1 'polypeptide(L)'
;MNNTQDKKKPEEIHNLHYYIDHIRYDMTNLIKWLVLAVLTGLSVGFISSLFARVLKFVTNYRTEHFWVFFLLPVSGLIIVFLYQKFGQEDGGTNQVLSTIRSQDDVPFRSAPLIFVSTILTHFAGGSAGREGAAIQLGGSIGNQLGSWFHLDEEDRHVMVMCGMSAAFSAVFGTPMAAAVFSMEVVSVGIMYYAALVPCVIASIIASKFAAGFGINPESFHVVNIPELTIETGLKMVLVAIACAAISIIFCMALQGVSKLYAKFLKNPYIRIVAASAIIIVITLFLRTSDYMGAGNNLIELAVENGQARPLDFFWKLVLTALTMRAGFRGGEIVPSFCIGATFGCIMEHLIGLSPSICAAAGMAALFCGVTNCPITSILIAFELFGFRGASYYLIAVSISYAVSGYYGLYKDQTIVYSKYKAKYINRHTRF
;
A
#
# COMPACT_ATOMS: atom_id res chain seq x y z
N MET A 1 -56.32 1.78 -21.54
CA MET A 1 -56.81 2.70 -20.53
C MET A 1 -57.02 1.93 -19.25
N ASN A 2 -56.10 2.03 -18.33
CA ASN A 2 -56.32 1.88 -16.89
C ASN A 2 -55.06 2.42 -16.20
N ASN A 3 -55.21 3.70 -15.82
CA ASN A 3 -54.28 4.47 -15.03
C ASN A 3 -54.41 4.01 -13.56
N THR A 4 -53.57 3.15 -13.07
CA THR A 4 -53.37 2.98 -11.64
C THR A 4 -52.26 3.95 -11.21
N GLN A 5 -52.70 5.17 -10.87
CA GLN A 5 -51.89 6.09 -10.10
C GLN A 5 -51.54 5.42 -8.77
N ASP A 6 -50.25 5.13 -8.60
CA ASP A 6 -49.64 4.87 -7.28
C ASP A 6 -49.89 6.13 -6.43
N LYS A 7 -50.93 6.09 -5.61
CA LYS A 7 -51.15 7.05 -4.54
C LYS A 7 -50.00 6.89 -3.55
N LYS A 8 -49.02 7.81 -3.61
CA LYS A 8 -48.08 8.02 -2.51
C LYS A 8 -48.91 8.12 -1.23
N LYS A 9 -48.72 7.20 -0.29
CA LYS A 9 -49.23 7.31 1.07
C LYS A 9 -48.81 8.68 1.61
N PRO A 10 -49.71 9.40 2.33
CA PRO A 10 -49.32 10.64 2.98
C PRO A 10 -48.18 10.36 3.96
N GLU A 11 -47.23 11.31 4.07
CA GLU A 11 -46.15 11.33 5.01
C GLU A 11 -46.68 10.94 6.39
N GLU A 12 -46.31 9.77 6.87
CA GLU A 12 -46.57 9.37 8.24
C GLU A 12 -45.91 10.42 9.12
N ILE A 13 -46.68 11.15 9.89
CA ILE A 13 -46.23 12.03 10.96
C ILE A 13 -45.38 11.13 11.87
N HIS A 14 -44.06 11.25 11.78
CA HIS A 14 -43.14 10.42 12.55
C HIS A 14 -43.37 10.67 14.04
N ASN A 15 -43.97 9.73 14.70
CA ASN A 15 -44.16 9.74 16.15
C ASN A 15 -42.82 9.81 16.84
N LEU A 16 -42.71 10.48 17.99
CA LEU A 16 -41.50 10.56 18.83
C LEU A 16 -40.87 9.20 19.07
N HIS A 17 -41.68 8.14 19.17
CA HIS A 17 -41.18 6.75 19.24
C HIS A 17 -40.35 6.32 18.05
N TYR A 18 -40.71 6.68 16.83
CA TYR A 18 -39.94 6.37 15.63
C TYR A 18 -38.54 7.00 15.68
N TYR A 19 -38.45 8.26 16.09
CA TYR A 19 -37.14 8.94 16.26
C TYR A 19 -36.30 8.33 17.37
N ILE A 20 -36.93 7.97 18.50
CA ILE A 20 -36.22 7.32 19.60
C ILE A 20 -35.69 5.95 19.20
N ASP A 21 -36.46 5.13 18.49
CA ASP A 21 -36.05 3.82 18.03
C ASP A 21 -34.93 3.92 16.98
N HIS A 22 -34.98 4.90 16.07
CA HIS A 22 -33.91 5.17 15.13
C HIS A 22 -32.63 5.59 15.84
N ILE A 23 -32.69 6.54 16.75
CA ILE A 23 -31.53 6.99 17.52
C ILE A 23 -30.95 5.81 18.33
N ARG A 24 -31.78 4.99 18.92
CA ARG A 24 -31.33 3.80 19.67
C ARG A 24 -30.64 2.79 18.76
N TYR A 25 -31.18 2.56 17.57
CA TYR A 25 -30.57 1.67 16.57
C TYR A 25 -29.22 2.20 16.12
N ASP A 26 -29.11 3.47 15.74
CA ASP A 26 -27.88 4.12 15.30
C ASP A 26 -26.82 4.12 16.42
N MET A 27 -27.23 4.42 17.65
CA MET A 27 -26.31 4.37 18.81
C MET A 27 -25.82 2.95 19.10
N THR A 28 -26.67 1.94 18.94
CA THR A 28 -26.27 0.53 19.14
C THR A 28 -25.27 0.11 18.07
N ASN A 29 -25.50 0.47 16.82
CA ASN A 29 -24.57 0.21 15.72
C ASN A 29 -23.25 0.96 15.93
N LEU A 30 -23.28 2.21 16.33
CA LEU A 30 -22.07 2.97 16.64
C LEU A 30 -21.24 2.31 17.74
N ILE A 31 -21.88 1.92 18.85
CA ILE A 31 -21.21 1.23 19.96
C ILE A 31 -20.61 -0.11 19.49
N LYS A 32 -21.37 -0.90 18.71
CA LYS A 32 -20.86 -2.14 18.09
C LYS A 32 -19.55 -1.88 17.34
N TRP A 33 -19.56 -0.91 16.42
CA TRP A 33 -18.39 -0.60 15.62
C TRP A 33 -17.23 0.00 16.41
N LEU A 34 -17.50 0.78 17.46
CA LEU A 34 -16.47 1.28 18.37
C LEU A 34 -15.76 0.13 19.07
N VAL A 35 -16.51 -0.82 19.64
CA VAL A 35 -15.94 -1.98 20.34
C VAL A 35 -15.13 -2.85 19.36
N LEU A 36 -15.68 -3.18 18.20
CA LEU A 36 -15.00 -4.00 17.21
C LEU A 36 -13.73 -3.30 16.68
N ALA A 37 -13.77 -1.99 16.45
CA ALA A 37 -12.61 -1.22 16.02
C ALA A 37 -11.49 -1.17 17.07
N VAL A 38 -11.85 -1.02 18.35
CA VAL A 38 -10.89 -1.08 19.47
C VAL A 38 -10.23 -2.45 19.54
N LEU A 39 -11.01 -3.52 19.51
CA LEU A 39 -10.49 -4.89 19.54
C LEU A 39 -9.58 -5.19 18.35
N THR A 40 -9.99 -4.78 17.15
CA THR A 40 -9.17 -4.92 15.94
C THR A 40 -7.91 -4.09 16.02
N GLY A 41 -8.01 -2.81 16.42
CA GLY A 41 -6.87 -1.92 16.59
C GLY A 41 -5.83 -2.44 17.56
N LEU A 42 -6.25 -3.02 18.68
CA LEU A 42 -5.35 -3.61 19.68
C LEU A 42 -4.73 -4.92 19.20
N SER A 43 -5.52 -5.86 18.68
CA SER A 43 -5.03 -7.19 18.27
C SER A 43 -4.14 -7.11 17.04
N VAL A 44 -4.59 -6.41 16.00
CA VAL A 44 -3.81 -6.20 14.78
C VAL A 44 -2.62 -5.29 15.06
N GLY A 45 -2.80 -4.24 15.88
CA GLY A 45 -1.73 -3.35 16.32
C GLY A 45 -0.60 -4.11 17.02
N PHE A 46 -0.92 -5.05 17.92
CA PHE A 46 0.05 -5.91 18.58
C PHE A 46 0.86 -6.77 17.60
N ILE A 47 0.15 -7.52 16.74
CA ILE A 47 0.80 -8.44 15.79
C ILE A 47 1.63 -7.68 14.78
N SER A 48 1.14 -6.54 14.28
CA SER A 48 1.86 -5.69 13.33
C SER A 48 3.05 -4.98 13.95
N SER A 49 2.97 -4.62 15.25
CA SER A 49 4.11 -4.07 15.98
C SER A 49 5.20 -5.11 16.18
N LEU A 50 4.82 -6.35 16.52
CA LEU A 50 5.77 -7.47 16.58
C LEU A 50 6.43 -7.71 15.22
N PHE A 51 5.64 -7.72 14.14
CA PHE A 51 6.12 -7.86 12.77
C PHE A 51 7.15 -6.77 12.41
N ALA A 52 6.83 -5.50 12.65
CA ALA A 52 7.73 -4.39 12.38
C ALA A 52 9.03 -4.47 13.20
N ARG A 53 8.95 -4.90 14.47
CA ARG A 53 10.10 -5.06 15.35
C ARG A 53 11.05 -6.17 14.87
N VAL A 54 10.48 -7.33 14.51
CA VAL A 54 11.26 -8.45 13.96
C VAL A 54 11.89 -8.06 12.63
N LEU A 55 11.15 -7.37 11.75
CA LEU A 55 11.70 -6.86 10.48
C LEU A 55 12.86 -5.89 10.70
N LYS A 56 12.74 -4.96 11.66
CA LYS A 56 13.83 -4.05 12.01
C LYS A 56 15.06 -4.82 12.50
N PHE A 57 14.85 -5.81 13.37
CA PHE A 57 15.94 -6.65 13.88
C PHE A 57 16.69 -7.39 12.76
N VAL A 58 15.96 -8.11 11.88
CA VAL A 58 16.59 -8.89 10.80
C VAL A 58 17.24 -7.98 9.75
N THR A 59 16.68 -6.78 9.51
CA THR A 59 17.28 -5.80 8.60
C THR A 59 18.59 -5.26 9.16
N ASN A 60 18.64 -4.89 10.43
CA ASN A 60 19.86 -4.43 11.09
C ASN A 60 20.91 -5.53 11.10
N TYR A 61 20.54 -6.75 11.46
CA TYR A 61 21.45 -7.90 11.43
C TYR A 61 22.05 -8.12 10.04
N ARG A 62 21.26 -8.03 8.97
CA ARG A 62 21.75 -8.13 7.59
C ARG A 62 22.71 -6.99 7.23
N THR A 63 22.44 -5.75 7.66
CA THR A 63 23.32 -4.60 7.35
C THR A 63 24.69 -4.75 7.99
N GLU A 64 24.75 -5.34 9.17
CA GLU A 64 26.00 -5.66 9.87
C GLU A 64 26.71 -6.89 9.27
N HIS A 65 25.97 -7.84 8.70
CA HIS A 65 26.45 -9.12 8.22
C HIS A 65 26.11 -9.33 6.74
N PHE A 66 26.86 -8.72 5.85
CA PHE A 66 26.60 -8.79 4.38
C PHE A 66 26.53 -10.22 3.82
N TRP A 67 27.22 -11.20 4.42
CA TRP A 67 27.18 -12.59 4.00
C TRP A 67 25.77 -13.21 4.00
N VAL A 68 24.86 -12.68 4.84
CA VAL A 68 23.45 -13.12 4.92
C VAL A 68 22.75 -12.96 3.57
N PHE A 69 23.16 -12.02 2.75
CA PHE A 69 22.62 -11.81 1.41
C PHE A 69 22.78 -13.04 0.50
N PHE A 70 23.86 -13.82 0.67
CA PHE A 70 24.04 -15.05 -0.10
C PHE A 70 23.08 -16.17 0.31
N LEU A 71 22.32 -16.01 1.40
CA LEU A 71 21.23 -16.90 1.79
C LEU A 71 19.92 -16.62 1.04
N LEU A 72 19.89 -15.65 0.12
CA LEU A 72 18.68 -15.30 -0.65
C LEU A 72 18.06 -16.52 -1.35
N PRO A 73 18.82 -17.41 -2.04
CA PRO A 73 18.25 -18.63 -2.63
C PRO A 73 17.64 -19.58 -1.59
N VAL A 74 18.28 -19.73 -0.44
CA VAL A 74 17.80 -20.63 0.64
C VAL A 74 16.50 -20.09 1.25
N SER A 75 16.47 -18.80 1.59
CA SER A 75 15.24 -18.14 2.07
C SER A 75 14.12 -18.26 1.06
N GLY A 76 14.42 -18.09 -0.23
CA GLY A 76 13.46 -18.27 -1.31
C GLY A 76 12.89 -19.69 -1.39
N LEU A 77 13.74 -20.71 -1.29
CA LEU A 77 13.30 -22.11 -1.29
C LEU A 77 12.37 -22.42 -0.11
N ILE A 78 12.69 -21.90 1.08
CA ILE A 78 11.83 -22.03 2.27
C ILE A 78 10.48 -21.38 2.01
N ILE A 79 10.43 -20.15 1.45
CA ILE A 79 9.19 -19.46 1.12
C ILE A 79 8.35 -20.28 0.15
N VAL A 80 8.93 -20.77 -0.95
CA VAL A 80 8.20 -21.59 -1.93
C VAL A 80 7.64 -22.85 -1.27
N PHE A 81 8.43 -23.54 -0.45
CA PHE A 81 7.99 -24.72 0.28
C PHE A 81 6.80 -24.42 1.20
N LEU A 82 6.88 -23.35 1.99
CA LEU A 82 5.79 -22.94 2.90
C LEU A 82 4.50 -22.66 2.12
N TYR A 83 4.59 -21.93 1.01
CA TYR A 83 3.41 -21.59 0.20
C TYR A 83 2.85 -22.81 -0.56
N GLN A 84 3.67 -23.73 -1.02
CA GLN A 84 3.16 -24.96 -1.62
C GLN A 84 2.46 -25.87 -0.61
N LYS A 85 2.93 -25.91 0.62
CA LYS A 85 2.37 -26.77 1.67
C LYS A 85 1.14 -26.16 2.35
N PHE A 86 1.14 -24.86 2.60
CA PHE A 86 0.15 -24.19 3.45
C PHE A 86 -0.60 -23.04 2.76
N GLY A 87 -0.12 -22.55 1.63
CA GLY A 87 -0.59 -21.33 0.96
C GLY A 87 -1.26 -21.57 -0.40
N GLN A 88 -1.79 -22.76 -0.69
CA GLN A 88 -2.37 -23.10 -2.01
C GLN A 88 -3.55 -22.20 -2.40
N GLU A 89 -4.24 -21.62 -1.43
CA GLU A 89 -5.38 -20.69 -1.63
C GLU A 89 -5.02 -19.25 -1.37
N ASP A 90 -3.72 -18.91 -1.17
CA ASP A 90 -3.30 -17.56 -0.84
C ASP A 90 -3.01 -16.74 -2.12
N GLY A 91 -3.96 -15.88 -2.49
CA GLY A 91 -3.84 -14.91 -3.58
C GLY A 91 -3.06 -13.63 -3.22
N GLY A 92 -2.51 -13.53 -2.00
CA GLY A 92 -1.77 -12.36 -1.53
C GLY A 92 -2.67 -11.14 -1.26
N THR A 93 -2.11 -9.94 -1.41
CA THR A 93 -2.86 -8.69 -1.20
C THR A 93 -4.08 -8.58 -2.13
N ASN A 94 -4.01 -9.14 -3.34
CA ASN A 94 -5.16 -9.14 -4.25
C ASN A 94 -6.36 -9.92 -3.68
N GLN A 95 -6.12 -11.05 -3.00
CA GLN A 95 -7.20 -11.81 -2.38
C GLN A 95 -7.88 -10.99 -1.26
N VAL A 96 -7.12 -10.25 -0.46
CA VAL A 96 -7.70 -9.37 0.57
C VAL A 96 -8.60 -8.31 -0.07
N LEU A 97 -8.20 -7.74 -1.21
CA LEU A 97 -9.01 -6.77 -1.93
C LEU A 97 -10.24 -7.40 -2.59
N SER A 98 -10.12 -8.62 -3.12
CA SER A 98 -11.27 -9.32 -3.71
C SER A 98 -12.31 -9.69 -2.66
N THR A 99 -11.89 -10.11 -1.46
CA THR A 99 -12.79 -10.47 -0.35
C THR A 99 -13.71 -9.32 0.05
N ILE A 100 -13.28 -8.06 -0.04
CA ILE A 100 -14.12 -6.91 0.28
C ILE A 100 -15.26 -6.71 -0.75
N ARG A 101 -15.22 -7.40 -1.89
CA ARG A 101 -16.16 -7.22 -3.00
C ARG A 101 -16.89 -8.49 -3.42
N SER A 102 -16.37 -9.62 -3.07
CA SER A 102 -16.90 -10.94 -3.42
C SER A 102 -17.06 -11.79 -2.15
N GLN A 103 -17.74 -12.91 -2.30
CA GLN A 103 -17.89 -13.89 -1.22
C GLN A 103 -16.63 -14.73 -0.96
N ASP A 104 -15.48 -14.34 -1.56
CA ASP A 104 -14.21 -14.99 -1.29
C ASP A 104 -13.79 -14.77 0.16
N ASP A 105 -13.14 -15.77 0.75
CA ASP A 105 -12.65 -15.71 2.12
C ASP A 105 -11.13 -15.57 2.15
N VAL A 106 -10.61 -14.82 3.14
CA VAL A 106 -9.17 -14.77 3.42
C VAL A 106 -8.85 -15.76 4.53
N PRO A 107 -8.22 -16.90 4.22
CA PRO A 107 -7.93 -17.88 5.25
C PRO A 107 -6.96 -17.32 6.30
N PHE A 108 -7.24 -17.56 7.57
CA PHE A 108 -6.39 -17.09 8.68
C PHE A 108 -4.92 -17.53 8.55
N ARG A 109 -4.68 -18.70 7.93
CA ARG A 109 -3.32 -19.20 7.66
C ARG A 109 -2.47 -18.27 6.79
N SER A 110 -3.08 -17.37 6.01
CA SER A 110 -2.35 -16.35 5.24
C SER A 110 -1.59 -15.38 6.14
N ALA A 111 -2.09 -15.07 7.35
CA ALA A 111 -1.42 -14.18 8.28
C ALA A 111 -0.04 -14.69 8.74
N PRO A 112 0.12 -15.89 9.32
CA PRO A 112 1.45 -16.40 9.68
C PRO A 112 2.35 -16.65 8.47
N LEU A 113 1.79 -17.05 7.33
CA LEU A 113 2.57 -17.27 6.10
C LEU A 113 3.22 -15.98 5.60
N ILE A 114 2.45 -14.91 5.46
CA ILE A 114 3.00 -13.63 4.98
C ILE A 114 3.98 -13.05 6.00
N PHE A 115 3.69 -13.18 7.30
CA PHE A 115 4.56 -12.75 8.39
C PHE A 115 5.96 -13.38 8.26
N VAL A 116 6.04 -14.70 8.26
CA VAL A 116 7.32 -15.43 8.19
C VAL A 116 8.02 -15.20 6.85
N SER A 117 7.29 -15.27 5.75
CA SER A 117 7.88 -15.15 4.40
C SER A 117 8.42 -13.75 4.12
N THR A 118 7.77 -12.69 4.63
CA THR A 118 8.30 -11.33 4.49
C THR A 118 9.55 -11.12 5.34
N ILE A 119 9.60 -11.69 6.55
CA ILE A 119 10.81 -11.67 7.38
C ILE A 119 11.97 -12.37 6.65
N LEU A 120 11.75 -13.54 6.07
CA LEU A 120 12.78 -14.26 5.30
C LEU A 120 13.25 -13.47 4.08
N THR A 121 12.34 -12.78 3.38
CA THR A 121 12.69 -11.91 2.25
C THR A 121 13.59 -10.75 2.68
N HIS A 122 13.22 -10.06 3.77
CA HIS A 122 14.00 -8.93 4.29
C HIS A 122 15.33 -9.36 4.92
N PHE A 123 15.33 -10.47 5.63
CA PHE A 123 16.54 -11.06 6.21
C PHE A 123 17.60 -11.31 5.13
N ALA A 124 17.20 -11.97 4.04
CA ALA A 124 18.11 -12.30 2.96
C ALA A 124 18.31 -11.17 1.92
N GLY A 125 17.78 -9.97 2.12
CA GLY A 125 18.05 -8.81 1.27
C GLY A 125 17.26 -8.72 -0.02
N GLY A 126 16.11 -9.39 -0.12
CA GLY A 126 15.19 -9.19 -1.24
C GLY A 126 14.71 -7.74 -1.31
N SER A 127 14.58 -7.18 -2.52
CA SER A 127 14.09 -5.81 -2.74
C SER A 127 12.56 -5.78 -2.66
N ALA A 128 12.03 -5.55 -1.46
CA ALA A 128 10.60 -5.54 -1.16
C ALA A 128 10.31 -4.62 0.02
N GLY A 129 9.08 -4.08 0.06
CA GLY A 129 8.52 -3.37 1.20
C GLY A 129 7.84 -4.32 2.18
N ARG A 130 7.27 -3.74 3.24
CA ARG A 130 6.57 -4.44 4.32
C ARG A 130 5.08 -4.13 4.37
N GLU A 131 4.65 -3.04 3.74
CA GLU A 131 3.29 -2.49 3.87
C GLU A 131 2.25 -3.37 3.19
N GLY A 132 2.53 -3.90 2.00
CA GLY A 132 1.64 -4.87 1.33
C GLY A 132 1.45 -6.15 2.16
N ALA A 133 2.52 -6.61 2.82
CA ALA A 133 2.45 -7.73 3.75
C ALA A 133 1.63 -7.38 5.01
N ALA A 134 1.77 -6.15 5.53
CA ALA A 134 0.96 -5.68 6.66
C ALA A 134 -0.53 -5.62 6.32
N ILE A 135 -0.88 -5.13 5.12
CA ILE A 135 -2.27 -5.10 4.64
C ILE A 135 -2.85 -6.52 4.57
N GLN A 136 -2.10 -7.48 4.04
CA GLN A 136 -2.52 -8.87 3.99
C GLN A 136 -2.66 -9.49 5.38
N LEU A 137 -1.70 -9.24 6.27
CA LEU A 137 -1.71 -9.67 7.66
C LEU A 137 -2.94 -9.13 8.40
N GLY A 138 -3.17 -7.81 8.33
CA GLY A 138 -4.28 -7.14 8.98
C GLY A 138 -5.64 -7.55 8.43
N GLY A 139 -5.77 -7.63 7.11
CA GLY A 139 -7.01 -8.06 6.47
C GLY A 139 -7.40 -9.50 6.84
N SER A 140 -6.42 -10.42 6.87
CA SER A 140 -6.65 -11.81 7.30
C SER A 140 -7.08 -11.89 8.77
N ILE A 141 -6.46 -11.13 9.67
CA ILE A 141 -6.85 -11.08 11.09
C ILE A 141 -8.23 -10.43 11.25
N GLY A 142 -8.51 -9.34 10.54
CA GLY A 142 -9.80 -8.65 10.56
C GLY A 142 -10.93 -9.58 10.09
N ASN A 143 -10.72 -10.32 9.01
CA ASN A 143 -11.66 -11.33 8.54
C ASN A 143 -11.93 -12.42 9.60
N GLN A 144 -10.87 -12.92 10.23
CA GLN A 144 -10.99 -13.95 11.28
C GLN A 144 -11.74 -13.41 12.51
N LEU A 145 -11.48 -12.17 12.94
CA LEU A 145 -12.25 -11.55 14.02
C LEU A 145 -13.73 -11.42 13.64
N GLY A 146 -14.04 -10.97 12.42
CA GLY A 146 -15.42 -10.92 11.93
C GLY A 146 -16.13 -12.28 11.99
N SER A 147 -15.42 -13.35 11.61
CA SER A 147 -15.91 -14.73 11.70
C SER A 147 -16.15 -15.16 13.16
N TRP A 148 -15.23 -14.88 14.08
CA TRP A 148 -15.40 -15.22 15.51
C TRP A 148 -16.58 -14.51 16.18
N PHE A 149 -16.86 -13.27 15.76
CA PHE A 149 -18.01 -12.51 16.25
C PHE A 149 -19.31 -12.84 15.50
N HIS A 150 -19.30 -13.83 14.59
CA HIS A 150 -20.45 -14.27 13.77
C HIS A 150 -21.12 -13.10 13.05
N LEU A 151 -20.31 -12.17 12.51
CA LEU A 151 -20.80 -11.04 11.74
C LEU A 151 -21.29 -11.54 10.37
N ASP A 152 -22.28 -10.84 9.82
CA ASP A 152 -22.71 -11.07 8.43
C ASP A 152 -21.61 -10.70 7.42
N GLU A 153 -21.85 -10.98 6.17
CA GLU A 153 -20.87 -10.80 5.11
C GLU A 153 -20.46 -9.32 4.93
N GLU A 154 -21.43 -8.41 4.98
CA GLU A 154 -21.21 -6.98 4.80
C GLU A 154 -20.36 -6.40 5.95
N ASP A 155 -20.68 -6.77 7.18
CA ASP A 155 -19.92 -6.39 8.37
C ASP A 155 -18.51 -7.02 8.36
N ARG A 156 -18.34 -8.23 7.83
CA ARG A 156 -17.01 -8.86 7.68
C ARG A 156 -16.14 -8.08 6.69
N HIS A 157 -16.69 -7.56 5.60
CA HIS A 157 -15.96 -6.68 4.69
C HIS A 157 -15.43 -5.43 5.41
N VAL A 158 -16.22 -4.83 6.27
CA VAL A 158 -15.78 -3.70 7.11
C VAL A 158 -14.68 -4.14 8.08
N MET A 159 -14.77 -5.34 8.68
CA MET A 159 -13.71 -5.87 9.56
C MET A 159 -12.38 -6.12 8.82
N VAL A 160 -12.42 -6.58 7.58
CA VAL A 160 -11.22 -6.70 6.72
C VAL A 160 -10.58 -5.34 6.52
N MET A 161 -11.36 -4.32 6.16
CA MET A 161 -10.87 -2.94 5.99
C MET A 161 -10.30 -2.37 7.30
N CYS A 162 -10.94 -2.62 8.45
CA CYS A 162 -10.42 -2.25 9.78
C CYS A 162 -9.06 -2.89 10.06
N GLY A 163 -8.92 -4.19 9.76
CA GLY A 163 -7.67 -4.91 9.94
C GLY A 163 -6.57 -4.36 9.04
N MET A 164 -6.86 -4.10 7.75
CA MET A 164 -5.93 -3.46 6.81
C MET A 164 -5.47 -2.10 7.33
N SER A 165 -6.42 -1.26 7.76
CA SER A 165 -6.16 0.08 8.28
C SER A 165 -5.27 0.04 9.53
N ALA A 166 -5.60 -0.82 10.50
CA ALA A 166 -4.82 -0.99 11.72
C ALA A 166 -3.39 -1.46 11.44
N ALA A 167 -3.21 -2.47 10.57
CA ALA A 167 -1.89 -3.02 10.26
C ALA A 167 -1.02 -2.04 9.50
N PHE A 168 -1.57 -1.38 8.48
CA PHE A 168 -0.84 -0.37 7.71
C PHE A 168 -0.39 0.78 8.62
N SER A 169 -1.28 1.27 9.48
CA SER A 169 -1.01 2.34 10.43
C SER A 169 0.06 1.96 11.46
N ALA A 170 0.01 0.74 12.01
CA ALA A 170 0.99 0.26 12.99
C ALA A 170 2.40 0.12 12.40
N VAL A 171 2.50 -0.27 11.12
CA VAL A 171 3.79 -0.51 10.45
C VAL A 171 4.40 0.77 9.88
N PHE A 172 3.56 1.71 9.41
CA PHE A 172 4.00 2.89 8.69
C PHE A 172 3.86 4.20 9.51
N GLY A 173 2.98 4.20 10.49
CA GLY A 173 2.79 5.37 11.37
C GLY A 173 1.90 6.46 10.79
N THR A 174 1.11 6.17 9.76
CA THR A 174 0.23 7.12 9.05
C THR A 174 -1.25 6.75 9.23
N PRO A 175 -1.87 7.06 10.38
CA PRO A 175 -3.23 6.62 10.68
C PRO A 175 -4.32 7.19 9.78
N MET A 176 -4.21 8.46 9.35
CA MET A 176 -5.20 9.05 8.45
C MET A 176 -5.16 8.40 7.06
N ALA A 177 -3.98 8.30 6.49
CA ALA A 177 -3.79 7.67 5.19
C ALA A 177 -4.15 6.18 5.23
N ALA A 178 -3.82 5.45 6.30
CA ALA A 178 -4.15 4.05 6.48
C ALA A 178 -5.66 3.79 6.48
N ALA A 179 -6.43 4.63 7.19
CA ALA A 179 -7.88 4.54 7.22
C ALA A 179 -8.49 4.77 5.84
N VAL A 180 -8.07 5.83 5.15
CA VAL A 180 -8.59 6.18 3.83
C VAL A 180 -8.13 5.17 2.78
N PHE A 181 -6.88 4.69 2.83
CA PHE A 181 -6.35 3.67 1.92
C PHE A 181 -7.22 2.42 1.89
N SER A 182 -7.61 1.92 3.07
CA SER A 182 -8.41 0.69 3.17
C SER A 182 -9.78 0.83 2.52
N MET A 183 -10.35 2.04 2.47
CA MET A 183 -11.62 2.33 1.82
C MET A 183 -11.50 2.69 0.33
N GLU A 184 -10.35 3.26 -0.08
CA GLU A 184 -10.14 3.80 -1.42
C GLU A 184 -9.54 2.75 -2.38
N VAL A 185 -8.66 1.87 -1.89
CA VAL A 185 -7.88 0.95 -2.73
C VAL A 185 -8.73 -0.12 -3.42
N VAL A 186 -9.86 -0.45 -2.84
CA VAL A 186 -10.74 -1.54 -3.32
C VAL A 186 -11.39 -1.20 -4.65
N SER A 187 -11.88 0.05 -4.78
CA SER A 187 -12.65 0.49 -5.95
C SER A 187 -12.36 1.95 -6.29
N VAL A 188 -11.73 2.18 -7.42
CA VAL A 188 -11.42 3.54 -7.90
C VAL A 188 -12.71 4.27 -8.30
N GLY A 189 -12.94 5.42 -7.68
CA GLY A 189 -14.12 6.25 -7.90
C GLY A 189 -15.29 5.98 -6.95
N ILE A 190 -15.17 5.00 -6.04
CA ILE A 190 -16.14 4.75 -4.96
C ILE A 190 -15.36 4.54 -3.67
N MET A 191 -15.80 5.17 -2.59
CA MET A 191 -15.28 4.95 -1.23
C MET A 191 -16.32 4.23 -0.38
N TYR A 192 -15.85 3.29 0.45
CA TYR A 192 -16.70 2.57 1.40
C TYR A 192 -16.88 3.35 2.70
N TYR A 193 -17.68 4.41 2.68
CA TYR A 193 -17.85 5.33 3.83
C TYR A 193 -18.43 4.68 5.10
N ALA A 194 -19.14 3.56 4.98
CA ALA A 194 -19.60 2.78 6.14
C ALA A 194 -18.43 2.30 7.03
N ALA A 195 -17.24 2.10 6.44
CA ALA A 195 -16.04 1.70 7.16
C ALA A 195 -15.25 2.88 7.74
N LEU A 196 -15.67 4.15 7.54
CA LEU A 196 -14.88 5.32 7.94
C LEU A 196 -14.59 5.33 9.45
N VAL A 197 -15.64 5.29 10.26
CA VAL A 197 -15.50 5.35 11.74
C VAL A 197 -14.66 4.18 12.27
N PRO A 198 -15.00 2.91 11.93
CA PRO A 198 -14.21 1.78 12.39
C PRO A 198 -12.75 1.80 11.92
N CYS A 199 -12.46 2.13 10.66
CA CYS A 199 -11.09 2.19 10.15
C CYS A 199 -10.26 3.30 10.81
N VAL A 200 -10.83 4.49 11.03
CA VAL A 200 -10.14 5.61 11.70
C VAL A 200 -9.79 5.23 13.13
N ILE A 201 -10.72 4.67 13.88
CA ILE A 201 -10.47 4.28 15.27
C ILE A 201 -9.44 3.16 15.35
N ALA A 202 -9.58 2.12 14.53
CA ALA A 202 -8.64 1.00 14.51
C ALA A 202 -7.21 1.46 14.12
N SER A 203 -7.08 2.36 13.15
CA SER A 203 -5.78 2.89 12.72
C SER A 203 -5.10 3.74 13.79
N ILE A 204 -5.86 4.62 14.48
CA ILE A 204 -5.31 5.47 15.55
C ILE A 204 -4.85 4.61 16.72
N ILE A 205 -5.67 3.64 17.15
CA ILE A 205 -5.33 2.74 18.25
C ILE A 205 -4.08 1.92 17.90
N ALA A 206 -4.03 1.35 16.71
CA ALA A 206 -2.89 0.54 16.26
C ALA A 206 -1.59 1.37 16.15
N SER A 207 -1.65 2.60 15.65
CA SER A 207 -0.51 3.52 15.61
C SER A 207 -0.01 3.88 16.99
N LYS A 208 -0.91 4.24 17.91
CA LYS A 208 -0.53 4.55 19.30
C LYS A 208 0.03 3.34 20.04
N PHE A 209 -0.54 2.16 19.79
CA PHE A 209 -0.02 0.91 20.33
C PHE A 209 1.41 0.64 19.81
N ALA A 210 1.64 0.78 18.49
CA ALA A 210 2.94 0.60 17.86
C ALA A 210 3.99 1.58 18.40
N ALA A 211 3.61 2.84 18.62
CA ALA A 211 4.48 3.84 19.25
C ALA A 211 4.88 3.43 20.67
N GLY A 212 3.96 2.86 21.47
CA GLY A 212 4.24 2.29 22.78
C GLY A 212 5.22 1.11 22.74
N PHE A 213 5.30 0.39 21.62
CA PHE A 213 6.28 -0.66 21.35
C PHE A 213 7.61 -0.12 20.78
N GLY A 214 7.81 1.19 20.73
CA GLY A 214 9.03 1.82 20.21
C GLY A 214 9.16 1.79 18.68
N ILE A 215 8.03 1.69 17.97
CA ILE A 215 7.97 1.86 16.53
C ILE A 215 7.58 3.31 16.27
N ASN A 216 8.55 4.11 15.84
CA ASN A 216 8.31 5.50 15.52
C ASN A 216 7.63 5.61 14.16
N PRO A 217 6.67 6.56 13.99
CA PRO A 217 6.15 6.92 12.68
C PRO A 217 7.28 7.29 11.71
N GLU A 218 7.17 6.88 10.46
CA GLU A 218 8.08 7.37 9.42
C GLU A 218 7.73 8.84 9.14
N SER A 219 8.75 9.70 9.09
CA SER A 219 8.62 11.12 8.74
C SER A 219 9.92 11.58 8.10
N PHE A 220 9.82 12.43 7.10
CA PHE A 220 10.97 12.96 6.36
C PHE A 220 10.88 14.46 6.31
N HIS A 221 12.01 15.11 6.45
CA HIS A 221 12.08 16.57 6.49
C HIS A 221 12.33 17.14 5.10
N VAL A 222 11.32 17.81 4.53
CA VAL A 222 11.46 18.48 3.22
C VAL A 222 12.10 19.85 3.43
N VAL A 223 13.24 20.04 2.78
CA VAL A 223 14.02 21.29 2.85
C VAL A 223 13.81 22.13 1.60
N ASN A 224 14.03 23.45 1.75
CA ASN A 224 14.02 24.41 0.63
C ASN A 224 12.74 24.36 -0.23
N ILE A 225 11.57 24.44 0.42
CA ILE A 225 10.29 24.50 -0.29
C ILE A 225 10.11 25.89 -0.87
N PRO A 226 10.12 26.07 -2.21
CA PRO A 226 9.95 27.37 -2.85
C PRO A 226 8.50 27.87 -2.69
N GLU A 227 8.30 29.17 -2.85
CA GLU A 227 6.96 29.73 -2.95
C GLU A 227 6.26 29.21 -4.22
N LEU A 228 4.95 28.98 -4.09
CA LEU A 228 4.14 28.54 -5.23
C LEU A 228 3.87 29.74 -6.16
N THR A 229 4.51 29.73 -7.31
CA THR A 229 4.27 30.66 -8.42
C THR A 229 3.73 29.88 -9.63
N ILE A 230 3.30 30.57 -10.67
CA ILE A 230 2.89 29.93 -11.93
C ILE A 230 4.04 29.09 -12.50
N GLU A 231 5.27 29.64 -12.45
CA GLU A 231 6.46 28.93 -12.95
C GLU A 231 6.75 27.65 -12.16
N THR A 232 6.83 27.73 -10.82
CA THR A 232 7.11 26.56 -9.98
C THR A 232 5.99 25.54 -10.02
N GLY A 233 4.73 25.97 -10.17
CA GLY A 233 3.58 25.11 -10.39
C GLY A 233 3.68 24.34 -11.72
N LEU A 234 4.03 25.01 -12.82
CA LEU A 234 4.24 24.35 -14.13
C LEU A 234 5.40 23.36 -14.10
N LYS A 235 6.48 23.71 -13.43
CA LYS A 235 7.62 22.81 -13.18
C LYS A 235 7.17 21.55 -12.45
N MET A 236 6.33 21.68 -11.40
CA MET A 236 5.78 20.53 -10.67
C MET A 236 4.84 19.67 -11.54
N VAL A 237 4.06 20.25 -12.44
CA VAL A 237 3.26 19.52 -13.42
C VAL A 237 4.15 18.62 -14.30
N LEU A 238 5.30 19.10 -14.75
CA LEU A 238 6.25 18.30 -15.54
C LEU A 238 6.82 17.13 -14.72
N VAL A 239 7.21 17.37 -13.46
CA VAL A 239 7.64 16.30 -12.53
C VAL A 239 6.54 15.25 -12.39
N ALA A 240 5.30 15.68 -12.19
CA ALA A 240 4.15 14.80 -12.00
C ALA A 240 3.88 13.91 -13.23
N ILE A 241 3.92 14.49 -14.44
CA ILE A 241 3.77 13.75 -15.70
C ILE A 241 4.87 12.70 -15.85
N ALA A 242 6.12 13.09 -15.57
CA ALA A 242 7.26 12.18 -15.64
C ALA A 242 7.13 11.02 -14.60
N CYS A 243 6.76 11.33 -13.36
CA CYS A 243 6.50 10.32 -12.33
C CYS A 243 5.33 9.40 -12.70
N ALA A 244 4.26 9.92 -13.33
CA ALA A 244 3.17 9.10 -13.85
C ALA A 244 3.66 8.13 -14.93
N ALA A 245 4.54 8.55 -15.84
CA ALA A 245 5.16 7.67 -16.83
C ALA A 245 5.97 6.55 -16.17
N ILE A 246 6.80 6.88 -15.15
CA ILE A 246 7.55 5.88 -14.38
C ILE A 246 6.62 4.93 -13.63
N SER A 247 5.48 5.38 -13.12
CA SER A 247 4.49 4.51 -12.46
C SER A 247 3.93 3.46 -13.43
N ILE A 248 3.64 3.85 -14.66
CA ILE A 248 3.21 2.94 -15.73
C ILE A 248 4.33 1.94 -16.06
N ILE A 249 5.56 2.42 -16.22
CA ILE A 249 6.74 1.57 -16.51
C ILE A 249 6.93 0.56 -15.38
N PHE A 250 6.78 0.95 -14.11
CA PHE A 250 6.89 0.03 -12.97
C PHE A 250 5.82 -1.06 -13.01
N CYS A 251 4.56 -0.72 -13.24
CA CYS A 251 3.49 -1.71 -13.42
C CYS A 251 3.77 -2.65 -14.60
N MET A 252 4.22 -2.11 -15.73
CA MET A 252 4.58 -2.90 -16.92
C MET A 252 5.79 -3.81 -16.67
N ALA A 253 6.80 -3.34 -15.92
CA ALA A 253 7.96 -4.14 -15.55
C ALA A 253 7.59 -5.34 -14.69
N LEU A 254 6.73 -5.13 -13.67
CA LEU A 254 6.20 -6.21 -12.85
C LEU A 254 5.49 -7.28 -13.71
N GLN A 255 4.64 -6.85 -14.65
CA GLN A 255 3.95 -7.77 -15.56
C GLN A 255 4.92 -8.46 -16.53
N GLY A 256 5.86 -7.72 -17.08
CA GLY A 256 6.86 -8.22 -18.03
C GLY A 256 7.71 -9.32 -17.40
N VAL A 257 8.22 -9.08 -16.19
CA VAL A 257 9.00 -10.07 -15.43
C VAL A 257 8.15 -11.30 -15.08
N SER A 258 6.87 -11.09 -14.71
CA SER A 258 5.95 -12.20 -14.45
C SER A 258 5.76 -13.09 -15.68
N LYS A 259 5.54 -12.49 -16.87
CA LYS A 259 5.42 -13.21 -18.15
C LYS A 259 6.72 -13.91 -18.53
N LEU A 260 7.85 -13.27 -18.30
CA LEU A 260 9.18 -13.84 -18.57
C LEU A 260 9.41 -15.09 -17.72
N TYR A 261 9.14 -15.01 -16.42
CA TYR A 261 9.25 -16.16 -15.50
C TYR A 261 8.27 -17.28 -15.87
N ALA A 262 7.02 -16.94 -16.20
CA ALA A 262 6.03 -17.95 -16.64
C ALA A 262 6.45 -18.68 -17.91
N LYS A 263 7.15 -17.99 -18.83
CA LYS A 263 7.64 -18.57 -20.08
C LYS A 263 8.87 -19.45 -19.89
N PHE A 264 9.88 -19.01 -19.12
CA PHE A 264 11.19 -19.68 -19.06
C PHE A 264 11.40 -20.46 -17.74
N LEU A 265 10.76 -20.07 -16.64
CA LEU A 265 11.00 -20.61 -15.29
C LEU A 265 9.68 -21.04 -14.64
N LYS A 266 9.00 -22.04 -15.23
CA LYS A 266 7.69 -22.52 -14.78
C LYS A 266 7.74 -23.13 -13.38
N ASN A 267 8.82 -23.86 -13.06
CA ASN A 267 8.99 -24.47 -11.74
C ASN A 267 9.32 -23.37 -10.71
N PRO A 268 8.51 -23.17 -9.65
CA PRO A 268 8.71 -22.11 -8.67
C PRO A 268 10.03 -22.23 -7.90
N TYR A 269 10.54 -23.43 -7.67
CA TYR A 269 11.85 -23.64 -7.01
C TYR A 269 13.00 -23.18 -7.89
N ILE A 270 13.00 -23.56 -9.18
CA ILE A 270 14.02 -23.15 -10.14
C ILE A 270 13.95 -21.63 -10.33
N ARG A 271 12.74 -21.10 -10.44
CA ARG A 271 12.50 -19.66 -10.61
C ARG A 271 13.10 -18.84 -9.49
N ILE A 272 12.85 -19.21 -8.22
CA ILE A 272 13.30 -18.42 -7.08
C ILE A 272 14.83 -18.49 -6.92
N VAL A 273 15.45 -19.63 -7.20
CA VAL A 273 16.90 -19.77 -7.18
C VAL A 273 17.57 -18.99 -8.30
N ALA A 274 17.05 -19.10 -9.53
CA ALA A 274 17.59 -18.34 -10.67
C ALA A 274 17.45 -16.82 -10.48
N ALA A 275 16.29 -16.38 -10.00
CA ALA A 275 16.08 -14.97 -9.66
C ALA A 275 17.03 -14.48 -8.56
N SER A 276 17.21 -15.27 -7.51
CA SER A 276 18.18 -14.96 -6.44
C SER A 276 19.60 -14.80 -6.97
N ALA A 277 20.03 -15.72 -7.83
CA ALA A 277 21.35 -15.63 -8.46
C ALA A 277 21.51 -14.35 -9.29
N ILE A 278 20.49 -13.99 -10.09
CA ILE A 278 20.48 -12.75 -10.88
C ILE A 278 20.55 -11.52 -9.96
N ILE A 279 19.74 -11.48 -8.90
CA ILE A 279 19.72 -10.36 -7.93
C ILE A 279 21.08 -10.23 -7.26
N ILE A 280 21.72 -11.34 -6.83
CA ILE A 280 23.04 -11.34 -6.22
C ILE A 280 24.08 -10.79 -7.21
N VAL A 281 24.09 -11.26 -8.45
CA VAL A 281 25.06 -10.81 -9.46
C VAL A 281 24.90 -9.31 -9.74
N ILE A 282 23.65 -8.83 -9.92
CA ILE A 282 23.38 -7.39 -10.15
C ILE A 282 23.87 -6.57 -8.94
N THR A 283 23.56 -6.99 -7.71
CA THR A 283 23.94 -6.26 -6.50
C THR A 283 25.47 -6.20 -6.34
N LEU A 284 26.17 -7.30 -6.61
CA LEU A 284 27.64 -7.33 -6.58
C LEU A 284 28.25 -6.45 -7.68
N PHE A 285 27.66 -6.43 -8.87
CA PHE A 285 28.09 -5.56 -9.97
C PHE A 285 27.93 -4.07 -9.62
N LEU A 286 26.81 -3.71 -8.97
CA LEU A 286 26.52 -2.34 -8.53
C LEU A 286 27.37 -1.91 -7.33
N ARG A 287 27.99 -2.84 -6.63
CA ARG A 287 28.82 -2.61 -5.44
C ARG A 287 28.12 -1.82 -4.34
N THR A 288 26.81 -1.97 -4.22
CA THR A 288 25.99 -1.31 -3.19
C THR A 288 24.86 -2.20 -2.73
N SER A 289 24.50 -2.10 -1.45
CA SER A 289 23.37 -2.78 -0.83
C SER A 289 22.12 -1.89 -0.70
N ASP A 290 22.16 -0.67 -1.20
CA ASP A 290 21.11 0.36 -0.99
C ASP A 290 19.74 -0.04 -1.54
N TYR A 291 19.71 -0.91 -2.54
CA TYR A 291 18.46 -1.37 -3.17
C TYR A 291 17.82 -2.57 -2.47
N MET A 292 18.49 -3.15 -1.45
CA MET A 292 17.94 -4.23 -0.64
C MET A 292 16.83 -3.71 0.29
N GLY A 293 15.85 -4.60 0.57
CA GLY A 293 14.72 -4.27 1.44
C GLY A 293 13.82 -3.19 0.86
N ALA A 294 13.25 -2.33 1.71
CA ALA A 294 12.28 -1.32 1.32
C ALA A 294 12.88 -0.14 0.53
N GLY A 295 14.09 0.31 0.88
CA GLY A 295 14.78 1.46 0.26
C GLY A 295 14.59 2.77 1.01
N ASN A 296 14.28 2.73 2.31
CA ASN A 296 14.08 3.92 3.14
C ASN A 296 15.31 4.83 3.17
N ASN A 297 16.52 4.26 3.17
CA ASN A 297 17.77 5.00 3.06
C ASN A 297 17.86 5.87 1.81
N LEU A 298 17.36 5.39 0.67
CA LEU A 298 17.34 6.15 -0.58
C LEU A 298 16.24 7.24 -0.57
N ILE A 299 15.12 6.98 0.10
CA ILE A 299 14.06 7.99 0.30
C ILE A 299 14.59 9.14 1.17
N GLU A 300 15.24 8.81 2.29
CA GLU A 300 15.83 9.77 3.20
C GLU A 300 16.88 10.65 2.48
N LEU A 301 17.82 10.04 1.75
CA LEU A 301 18.81 10.76 0.96
C LEU A 301 18.17 11.71 -0.07
N ALA A 302 17.12 11.25 -0.77
CA ALA A 302 16.47 12.03 -1.81
C ALA A 302 15.64 13.19 -1.21
N VAL A 303 14.90 12.95 -0.13
CA VAL A 303 13.99 13.94 0.46
C VAL A 303 14.72 14.90 1.38
N GLU A 304 15.57 14.42 2.29
CA GLU A 304 16.19 15.26 3.30
C GLU A 304 17.48 15.91 2.81
N ASN A 305 18.29 15.19 2.03
CA ASN A 305 19.57 15.68 1.56
C ASN A 305 19.51 16.21 0.12
N GLY A 306 18.40 15.97 -0.60
CA GLY A 306 18.28 16.37 -2.00
C GLY A 306 19.25 15.63 -2.92
N GLN A 307 19.62 14.38 -2.60
CA GLN A 307 20.64 13.64 -3.33
C GLN A 307 20.09 12.29 -3.82
N ALA A 308 20.28 12.01 -5.08
CA ALA A 308 20.01 10.70 -5.68
C ALA A 308 20.97 10.45 -6.84
N ARG A 309 21.42 9.22 -7.00
CA ARG A 309 22.21 8.82 -8.17
C ARG A 309 21.27 8.70 -9.39
N PRO A 310 21.74 8.98 -10.61
CA PRO A 310 20.88 9.04 -11.80
C PRO A 310 20.08 7.76 -12.09
N LEU A 311 20.54 6.59 -11.65
CA LEU A 311 19.90 5.29 -11.92
C LEU A 311 19.31 4.62 -10.68
N ASP A 312 19.21 5.30 -9.53
CA ASP A 312 18.67 4.72 -8.31
C ASP A 312 17.24 4.21 -8.49
N PHE A 313 16.38 5.03 -9.11
CA PHE A 313 14.99 4.66 -9.42
C PHE A 313 14.91 3.43 -10.33
N PHE A 314 15.79 3.33 -11.33
CA PHE A 314 15.82 2.23 -12.28
C PHE A 314 16.22 0.91 -11.62
N TRP A 315 17.33 0.91 -10.87
CA TRP A 315 17.78 -0.32 -10.20
C TRP A 315 16.82 -0.77 -9.12
N LYS A 316 16.21 0.16 -8.38
CA LYS A 316 15.16 -0.17 -7.42
C LYS A 316 13.95 -0.81 -8.10
N LEU A 317 13.51 -0.27 -9.22
CA LEU A 317 12.43 -0.81 -10.02
C LEU A 317 12.73 -2.24 -10.50
N VAL A 318 13.91 -2.44 -11.11
CA VAL A 318 14.32 -3.75 -11.66
C VAL A 318 14.43 -4.80 -10.56
N LEU A 319 15.17 -4.50 -9.48
CA LEU A 319 15.38 -5.45 -8.39
C LEU A 319 14.10 -5.79 -7.65
N THR A 320 13.19 -4.83 -7.49
CA THR A 320 11.87 -5.09 -6.90
C THR A 320 11.03 -5.99 -7.82
N ALA A 321 10.99 -5.72 -9.12
CA ALA A 321 10.25 -6.55 -10.07
C ALA A 321 10.79 -7.98 -10.10
N LEU A 322 12.11 -8.17 -10.14
CA LEU A 322 12.74 -9.49 -10.09
C LEU A 322 12.41 -10.22 -8.77
N THR A 323 12.53 -9.54 -7.63
CA THR A 323 12.26 -10.13 -6.31
C THR A 323 10.80 -10.57 -6.17
N MET A 324 9.87 -9.63 -6.38
CA MET A 324 8.45 -9.89 -6.12
C MET A 324 7.88 -10.94 -7.07
N ARG A 325 8.26 -10.92 -8.35
CA ARG A 325 7.73 -11.86 -9.34
C ARG A 325 8.43 -13.24 -9.33
N ALA A 326 9.56 -13.37 -8.64
CA ALA A 326 10.18 -14.66 -8.39
C ALA A 326 9.38 -15.55 -7.44
N GLY A 327 8.64 -14.94 -6.52
CA GLY A 327 7.88 -15.62 -5.47
C GLY A 327 8.27 -15.23 -4.05
N PHE A 328 9.21 -14.30 -3.88
CA PHE A 328 9.46 -13.65 -2.59
C PHE A 328 8.21 -12.89 -2.15
N ARG A 329 8.07 -12.71 -0.84
CA ARG A 329 6.91 -12.07 -0.23
C ARG A 329 7.30 -10.76 0.46
N GLY A 330 6.40 -9.79 0.37
CA GLY A 330 6.59 -8.43 0.85
C GLY A 330 5.56 -7.51 0.22
N GLY A 331 5.92 -6.25 -0.03
CA GLY A 331 5.07 -5.26 -0.67
C GLY A 331 5.79 -4.45 -1.74
N GLU A 332 5.05 -3.94 -2.71
CA GLU A 332 5.54 -3.04 -3.75
C GLU A 332 5.38 -1.55 -3.40
N ILE A 333 4.67 -1.22 -2.29
CA ILE A 333 4.33 0.17 -1.92
C ILE A 333 5.58 0.99 -1.62
N VAL A 334 6.39 0.62 -0.62
CA VAL A 334 7.59 1.41 -0.29
C VAL A 334 8.66 1.39 -1.37
N PRO A 335 8.92 0.28 -2.08
CA PRO A 335 9.69 0.35 -3.31
C PRO A 335 9.17 1.39 -4.31
N SER A 336 7.85 1.53 -4.49
CA SER A 336 7.29 2.58 -5.35
C SER A 336 7.58 3.98 -4.80
N PHE A 337 7.51 4.18 -3.48
CA PHE A 337 7.94 5.43 -2.84
C PHE A 337 9.41 5.76 -3.14
N CYS A 338 10.29 4.77 -2.97
CA CYS A 338 11.71 4.93 -3.25
C CYS A 338 11.99 5.30 -4.73
N ILE A 339 11.30 4.63 -5.66
CA ILE A 339 11.39 4.94 -7.10
C ILE A 339 10.92 6.37 -7.36
N GLY A 340 9.79 6.79 -6.77
CA GLY A 340 9.23 8.13 -6.93
C GLY A 340 10.10 9.22 -6.32
N ALA A 341 10.64 8.99 -5.13
CA ALA A 341 11.52 9.92 -4.44
C ALA A 341 12.83 10.13 -5.21
N THR A 342 13.52 9.04 -5.56
CA THR A 342 14.80 9.11 -6.27
C THR A 342 14.65 9.67 -7.69
N PHE A 343 13.59 9.29 -8.41
CA PHE A 343 13.30 9.86 -9.73
C PHE A 343 12.91 11.34 -9.63
N GLY A 344 12.03 11.71 -8.69
CA GLY A 344 11.67 13.11 -8.46
C GLY A 344 12.88 13.97 -8.13
N CYS A 345 13.79 13.47 -7.26
CA CYS A 345 15.01 14.17 -6.89
C CYS A 345 15.88 14.51 -8.10
N ILE A 346 16.13 13.56 -9.01
CA ILE A 346 16.98 13.80 -10.19
C ILE A 346 16.33 14.75 -11.22
N MET A 347 15.01 14.93 -11.20
CA MET A 347 14.32 15.87 -12.09
C MET A 347 14.72 17.32 -11.85
N GLU A 348 15.30 17.65 -10.68
CA GLU A 348 15.86 18.96 -10.39
C GLU A 348 16.84 19.43 -11.47
N HIS A 349 17.74 18.56 -11.91
CA HIS A 349 18.73 18.86 -12.94
C HIS A 349 18.12 19.32 -14.28
N LEU A 350 16.90 18.90 -14.58
CA LEU A 350 16.20 19.24 -15.83
C LEU A 350 15.28 20.45 -15.66
N ILE A 351 14.69 20.60 -14.48
CA ILE A 351 13.55 21.53 -14.26
C ILE A 351 13.95 22.72 -13.41
N GLY A 352 15.04 22.59 -12.60
CA GLY A 352 15.51 23.67 -11.71
C GLY A 352 14.50 24.00 -10.60
N LEU A 353 13.91 22.98 -9.98
CA LEU A 353 13.07 23.09 -8.80
C LEU A 353 13.78 22.33 -7.65
N SER A 354 13.59 22.75 -6.39
CA SER A 354 14.23 22.10 -5.24
C SER A 354 14.17 20.56 -5.30
N PRO A 355 15.30 19.85 -5.18
CA PRO A 355 15.34 18.39 -5.28
C PRO A 355 14.50 17.72 -4.18
N SER A 356 14.50 18.27 -2.97
CA SER A 356 13.76 17.76 -1.83
C SER A 356 12.24 17.78 -2.06
N ILE A 357 11.69 18.90 -2.56
CA ILE A 357 10.25 18.99 -2.86
C ILE A 357 9.89 18.11 -4.08
N CYS A 358 10.78 18.03 -5.06
CA CYS A 358 10.60 17.14 -6.21
C CYS A 358 10.59 15.66 -5.77
N ALA A 359 11.45 15.28 -4.83
CA ALA A 359 11.50 13.93 -4.27
C ALA A 359 10.21 13.59 -3.50
N ALA A 360 9.79 14.47 -2.60
CA ALA A 360 8.58 14.26 -1.79
C ALA A 360 7.30 14.21 -2.67
N ALA A 361 7.17 15.16 -3.59
CA ALA A 361 6.04 15.19 -4.53
C ALA A 361 6.08 14.02 -5.52
N GLY A 362 7.27 13.64 -6.00
CA GLY A 362 7.49 12.49 -6.88
C GLY A 362 7.12 11.17 -6.21
N MET A 363 7.45 11.01 -4.93
CA MET A 363 7.03 9.87 -4.11
C MET A 363 5.50 9.74 -4.06
N ALA A 364 4.80 10.83 -3.73
CA ALA A 364 3.34 10.85 -3.65
C ALA A 364 2.69 10.63 -5.04
N ALA A 365 3.23 11.26 -6.08
CA ALA A 365 2.74 11.12 -7.46
C ALA A 365 2.89 9.69 -7.99
N LEU A 366 4.03 9.06 -7.77
CA LEU A 366 4.27 7.69 -8.24
C LEU A 366 3.39 6.70 -7.48
N PHE A 367 3.25 6.84 -6.17
CA PHE A 367 2.35 6.02 -5.37
C PHE A 367 0.90 6.13 -5.85
N CYS A 368 0.44 7.36 -6.11
CA CYS A 368 -0.88 7.58 -6.69
C CYS A 368 -1.05 6.87 -8.05
N GLY A 369 -0.02 6.96 -8.90
CA GLY A 369 -0.04 6.34 -10.23
C GLY A 369 -0.12 4.81 -10.19
N VAL A 370 0.52 4.16 -9.20
CA VAL A 370 0.52 2.70 -9.09
C VAL A 370 -0.64 2.14 -8.27
N THR A 371 -1.24 2.92 -7.35
CA THR A 371 -2.33 2.46 -6.50
C THR A 371 -3.70 2.97 -6.92
N ASN A 372 -3.76 4.01 -7.72
CA ASN A 372 -5.00 4.72 -8.09
C ASN A 372 -5.76 5.33 -6.87
N CYS A 373 -5.03 5.67 -5.80
CA CYS A 373 -5.58 6.20 -4.55
C CYS A 373 -5.16 7.66 -4.34
N PRO A 374 -5.80 8.66 -4.99
CA PRO A 374 -5.37 10.04 -4.92
C PRO A 374 -5.53 10.66 -3.53
N ILE A 375 -6.63 10.40 -2.83
CA ILE A 375 -6.86 10.97 -1.49
C ILE A 375 -5.85 10.40 -0.50
N THR A 376 -5.65 9.09 -0.52
CA THR A 376 -4.62 8.44 0.30
C THR A 376 -3.23 9.01 0.02
N SER A 377 -2.89 9.23 -1.25
CA SER A 377 -1.56 9.75 -1.64
C SER A 377 -1.29 11.14 -1.09
N ILE A 378 -2.31 12.00 -1.08
CA ILE A 378 -2.25 13.34 -0.49
C ILE A 378 -2.07 13.24 1.03
N LEU A 379 -2.86 12.37 1.70
CA LEU A 379 -2.78 12.19 3.14
C LEU A 379 -1.44 11.59 3.58
N ILE A 380 -0.90 10.62 2.83
CA ILE A 380 0.46 10.10 3.06
C ILE A 380 1.49 11.22 2.98
N ALA A 381 1.40 12.07 1.95
CA ALA A 381 2.32 13.19 1.83
C ALA A 381 2.24 14.16 3.03
N PHE A 382 1.03 14.43 3.53
CA PHE A 382 0.85 15.28 4.71
C PHE A 382 1.39 14.64 6.00
N GLU A 383 1.17 13.35 6.19
CA GLU A 383 1.64 12.64 7.38
C GLU A 383 3.16 12.42 7.37
N LEU A 384 3.78 12.21 6.19
CA LEU A 384 5.22 11.98 6.08
C LEU A 384 6.05 13.26 5.99
N PHE A 385 5.55 14.29 5.31
CA PHE A 385 6.31 15.49 4.97
C PHE A 385 5.76 16.76 5.61
N GLY A 386 4.57 16.69 6.24
CA GLY A 386 3.86 17.85 6.77
C GLY A 386 3.17 18.70 5.69
N PHE A 387 2.49 19.75 6.14
CA PHE A 387 1.62 20.57 5.28
C PHE A 387 2.36 21.66 4.48
N ARG A 388 3.62 21.94 4.77
CA ARG A 388 4.34 23.07 4.12
C ARG A 388 4.44 22.96 2.61
N GLY A 389 4.53 21.72 2.07
CA GLY A 389 4.56 21.43 0.64
C GLY A 389 3.19 21.09 0.02
N ALA A 390 2.07 21.31 0.73
CA ALA A 390 0.74 20.81 0.37
C ALA A 390 0.33 21.12 -1.08
N SER A 391 0.53 22.34 -1.55
CA SER A 391 0.17 22.74 -2.92
C SER A 391 0.93 21.94 -3.97
N TYR A 392 2.20 21.64 -3.74
CA TYR A 392 3.01 20.81 -4.65
C TYR A 392 2.54 19.36 -4.65
N TYR A 393 2.22 18.79 -3.47
CA TYR A 393 1.69 17.43 -3.39
C TYR A 393 0.34 17.31 -4.08
N LEU A 394 -0.56 18.30 -3.90
CA LEU A 394 -1.86 18.33 -4.57
C LEU A 394 -1.71 18.36 -6.09
N ILE A 395 -0.84 19.23 -6.63
CA ILE A 395 -0.55 19.29 -8.06
C ILE A 395 0.01 17.95 -8.55
N ALA A 396 1.02 17.43 -7.87
CA ALA A 396 1.71 16.22 -8.28
C ALA A 396 0.79 14.99 -8.29
N VAL A 397 0.01 14.80 -7.24
CA VAL A 397 -0.94 13.68 -7.13
C VAL A 397 -2.07 13.80 -8.15
N SER A 398 -2.67 14.99 -8.29
CA SER A 398 -3.81 15.20 -9.20
C SER A 398 -3.42 14.94 -10.66
N ILE A 399 -2.28 15.47 -11.09
CA ILE A 399 -1.77 15.27 -12.46
C ILE A 399 -1.39 13.81 -12.67
N SER A 400 -0.65 13.20 -11.72
CA SER A 400 -0.28 11.79 -11.81
C SER A 400 -1.50 10.89 -11.89
N TYR A 401 -2.52 11.12 -11.07
CA TYR A 401 -3.78 10.38 -11.14
C TYR A 401 -4.43 10.44 -12.52
N ALA A 402 -4.48 11.63 -13.11
CA ALA A 402 -5.06 11.81 -14.43
C ALA A 402 -4.23 11.11 -15.53
N VAL A 403 -2.89 11.23 -15.50
CA VAL A 403 -2.00 10.79 -16.58
C VAL A 403 -1.62 9.32 -16.49
N SER A 404 -1.60 8.69 -15.30
CA SER A 404 -1.23 7.27 -15.10
C SER A 404 -2.18 6.27 -15.76
N GLY A 405 -3.27 6.72 -16.35
CA GLY A 405 -4.24 5.84 -17.01
C GLY A 405 -4.90 4.87 -16.03
N TYR A 406 -5.00 3.62 -16.47
CA TYR A 406 -5.67 2.56 -15.70
C TYR A 406 -4.72 1.43 -15.29
N TYR A 407 -3.42 1.72 -15.23
CA TYR A 407 -2.43 0.80 -14.70
C TYR A 407 -2.48 0.78 -13.17
N GLY A 408 -2.12 -0.34 -12.54
CA GLY A 408 -2.09 -0.47 -11.09
C GLY A 408 -1.33 -1.70 -10.62
N LEU A 409 -0.99 -1.72 -9.33
CA LEU A 409 -0.32 -2.86 -8.69
C LEU A 409 -1.29 -4.01 -8.41
N TYR A 410 -2.57 -3.72 -8.26
CA TYR A 410 -3.58 -4.67 -7.82
C TYR A 410 -4.51 -5.04 -8.97
N LYS A 411 -4.38 -6.28 -9.48
CA LYS A 411 -5.21 -6.78 -10.59
C LYS A 411 -6.71 -6.84 -10.27
N ASP A 412 -7.04 -7.05 -8.98
CA ASP A 412 -8.41 -7.20 -8.52
C ASP A 412 -9.06 -5.86 -8.11
N GLN A 413 -8.30 -4.74 -8.18
CA GLN A 413 -8.84 -3.40 -8.05
C GLN A 413 -9.75 -3.08 -9.24
N THR A 414 -10.95 -2.61 -8.96
CA THR A 414 -11.91 -2.22 -9.99
C THR A 414 -11.93 -0.70 -10.18
N ILE A 415 -12.00 -0.28 -11.42
CA ILE A 415 -12.22 1.11 -11.78
C ILE A 415 -13.70 1.26 -12.14
N VAL A 416 -14.46 1.87 -11.25
CA VAL A 416 -15.90 2.01 -11.39
C VAL A 416 -16.25 3.20 -12.27
N TYR A 417 -15.62 4.34 -12.02
CA TYR A 417 -15.78 5.55 -12.81
C TYR A 417 -14.51 5.90 -13.57
N SER A 418 -14.67 6.45 -14.77
CA SER A 418 -13.54 6.90 -15.57
C SER A 418 -12.81 8.06 -14.90
N LYS A 419 -11.49 8.03 -14.93
CA LYS A 419 -10.63 9.14 -14.46
C LYS A 419 -10.75 10.42 -15.30
N TYR A 420 -11.29 10.33 -16.51
CA TYR A 420 -11.32 11.42 -17.49
C TYR A 420 -12.69 12.01 -17.73
N LYS A 421 -13.73 11.24 -17.45
CA LYS A 421 -15.14 11.63 -17.70
C LYS A 421 -16.02 11.08 -16.60
N ALA A 422 -17.08 11.79 -16.24
CA ALA A 422 -18.08 11.30 -15.29
C ALA A 422 -18.91 10.16 -15.94
N LYS A 423 -18.26 9.04 -16.25
CA LYS A 423 -18.84 7.88 -16.92
C LYS A 423 -18.55 6.63 -16.12
N TYR A 424 -19.58 5.86 -15.84
CA TYR A 424 -19.46 4.51 -15.29
C TYR A 424 -18.84 3.57 -16.32
N ILE A 425 -17.76 2.83 -15.94
CA ILE A 425 -17.04 1.93 -16.85
C ILE A 425 -16.86 0.52 -16.29
N ASN A 426 -16.86 0.34 -14.99
CA ASN A 426 -16.75 -0.92 -14.25
C ASN A 426 -15.81 -1.95 -14.91
N ARG A 427 -14.52 -1.73 -14.78
CA ARG A 427 -13.47 -2.63 -15.31
C ARG A 427 -12.33 -2.79 -14.32
N HIS A 428 -11.57 -3.87 -14.45
CA HIS A 428 -10.34 -4.05 -13.67
C HIS A 428 -9.22 -3.13 -14.15
N THR A 429 -8.27 -2.87 -13.26
CA THR A 429 -7.01 -2.22 -13.62
C THR A 429 -6.26 -3.03 -14.67
N ARG A 430 -5.46 -2.38 -15.48
CA ARG A 430 -4.48 -3.05 -16.35
C ARG A 430 -3.31 -3.47 -15.49
N PHE A 431 -3.25 -4.77 -15.27
CA PHE A 431 -2.17 -5.40 -14.51
C PHE A 431 -1.21 -6.10 -15.44
#